data_ea6991938e126e36930bd9e5cd61b0a4
#
_entry.id   ea6991938e126e36930bd9e5cd61b0a4
#
_cell.length_a   1.000
_cell.length_b   1.000
_cell.length_c   1.000
_cell.angle_alpha   90.00
_cell.angle_beta   90.00
_cell.angle_gamma   90.00
#
_symmetry.space_group_name_H-M   'P 1'
#
loop_
_entity.id
_entity.type
_entity.pdbx_description
1 polymer ?
#
loop_
_entity_poly.entity_id
_entity_poly.type
_entity_poly.pdbx_seq_one_letter_code
_entity_poly.pdbx_strand_id
1 'polypeptide(L)'
;MNKILGILAVTASFVAAEAHAATEWNVSLWGKRRAFTEHVEKLAELVDAKTKGEFTLNISYGGLSKSRENLDGIAIGSFEVAQFCSFYHKNKNPTITVSELPFSSDVSLTRVAEISSAIYKHPVVVKDMARWNATLLMPTPLPQYNIVSAGKPLETLADFSGLRVRGPGGTLNVLQKLGAKKASVPFSEVRQAMNSGVIDAAAFAPHAHLATNTYKVGKWVTTNLNLGSADCPVVVNADALNSLKPEFKKALMSSVDEALAYYVSNYEDTTIARYETAIDKQNLKKITFNKKQVK
;
A
#
# COMPACT_ATOMS: atom_id res chain seq x y z
N MET A 1 -64.73 36.09 49.05
CA MET A 1 -64.64 35.20 47.87
C MET A 1 -63.25 35.39 47.32
N ASN A 2 -62.27 34.63 47.79
CA ASN A 2 -60.86 34.69 47.31
C ASN A 2 -60.64 33.57 46.33
N LYS A 3 -60.29 33.92 45.10
CA LYS A 3 -59.83 32.96 44.07
C LYS A 3 -58.31 32.83 44.12
N ILE A 4 -57.82 31.68 44.54
CA ILE A 4 -56.41 31.31 44.50
C ILE A 4 -56.12 30.78 43.11
N LEU A 5 -55.29 31.48 42.34
CA LEU A 5 -54.74 31.02 41.04
C LEU A 5 -53.49 30.17 41.34
N GLY A 6 -53.56 28.88 41.11
CA GLY A 6 -52.39 27.99 41.15
C GLY A 6 -51.57 28.11 39.86
N ILE A 7 -50.33 28.52 39.97
CA ILE A 7 -49.37 28.53 38.89
C ILE A 7 -48.68 27.17 38.86
N LEU A 8 -48.94 26.35 37.82
CA LEU A 8 -48.19 25.14 37.56
C LEU A 8 -46.88 25.52 36.85
N ALA A 9 -45.76 25.40 37.56
CA ALA A 9 -44.44 25.55 36.95
C ALA A 9 -44.06 24.21 36.26
N VAL A 10 -44.03 24.18 34.95
CA VAL A 10 -43.51 23.07 34.16
C VAL A 10 -42.00 23.26 34.06
N THR A 11 -41.24 22.47 34.80
CA THR A 11 -39.77 22.39 34.65
C THR A 11 -39.44 21.52 33.44
N ALA A 12 -39.11 22.13 32.33
CA ALA A 12 -38.53 21.47 31.16
C ALA A 12 -37.07 21.10 31.52
N SER A 13 -36.80 19.82 31.75
CA SER A 13 -35.44 19.30 31.88
C SER A 13 -34.81 19.27 30.48
N PHE A 14 -33.97 20.24 30.14
CA PHE A 14 -33.08 20.17 29.01
C PHE A 14 -32.03 19.09 29.29
N VAL A 15 -32.17 17.92 28.69
CA VAL A 15 -31.05 16.97 28.55
C VAL A 15 -30.12 17.57 27.52
N ALA A 16 -29.06 18.24 27.97
CA ALA A 16 -27.96 18.64 27.11
C ALA A 16 -27.31 17.35 26.61
N ALA A 17 -27.55 16.99 25.36
CA ALA A 17 -26.73 16.01 24.66
C ALA A 17 -25.32 16.60 24.59
N GLU A 18 -24.38 16.07 25.35
CA GLU A 18 -22.98 16.39 25.16
C GLU A 18 -22.61 15.99 23.74
N ALA A 19 -22.45 16.98 22.89
CA ALA A 19 -21.89 16.79 21.56
C ALA A 19 -20.41 16.39 21.76
N HIS A 20 -20.14 15.10 21.85
CA HIS A 20 -18.77 14.61 21.82
C HIS A 20 -18.19 14.98 20.45
N ALA A 21 -17.15 15.82 20.45
CA ALA A 21 -16.42 16.09 19.22
C ALA A 21 -15.92 14.75 18.65
N ALA A 22 -16.21 14.50 17.38
CA ALA A 22 -15.74 13.31 16.69
C ALA A 22 -14.21 13.25 16.74
N THR A 23 -13.68 12.06 16.96
CA THR A 23 -12.24 11.83 16.88
C THR A 23 -11.89 11.67 15.40
N GLU A 24 -10.98 12.49 14.91
CA GLU A 24 -10.55 12.46 13.52
C GLU A 24 -9.07 12.16 13.43
N TRP A 25 -8.70 11.16 12.63
CA TRP A 25 -7.32 10.84 12.31
C TRP A 25 -7.01 11.14 10.85
N ASN A 26 -5.86 11.75 10.60
CA ASN A 26 -5.36 12.00 9.26
C ASN A 26 -4.58 10.80 8.75
N VAL A 27 -4.88 10.40 7.52
CA VAL A 27 -4.25 9.26 6.84
C VAL A 27 -3.46 9.76 5.64
N SER A 28 -2.15 9.57 5.69
CA SER A 28 -1.25 9.94 4.59
C SER A 28 -1.04 8.78 3.61
N LEU A 29 -1.65 8.88 2.43
CA LEU A 29 -1.41 7.99 1.30
C LEU A 29 -0.62 8.74 0.24
N TRP A 30 0.59 8.27 -0.07
CA TRP A 30 1.41 8.91 -1.11
C TRP A 30 0.89 8.64 -2.53
N GLY A 31 0.86 9.68 -3.35
CA GLY A 31 0.39 9.62 -4.72
C GLY A 31 -1.13 9.60 -4.86
N LYS A 32 -1.63 9.28 -6.05
CA LYS A 32 -3.05 9.30 -6.37
C LYS A 32 -3.78 8.04 -5.88
N ARG A 33 -5.10 8.12 -5.76
CA ARG A 33 -5.99 6.96 -5.51
C ARG A 33 -5.77 5.87 -6.57
N ARG A 34 -5.68 4.62 -6.15
CA ARG A 34 -5.49 3.44 -7.00
C ARG A 34 -5.79 2.16 -6.20
N ALA A 35 -5.83 0.99 -6.86
CA ALA A 35 -6.10 -0.29 -6.19
C ALA A 35 -5.21 -0.54 -4.95
N PHE A 36 -4.00 -0.06 -4.98
CA PHE A 36 -3.05 -0.10 -3.86
C PHE A 36 -3.54 0.56 -2.55
N THR A 37 -4.54 1.44 -2.60
CA THR A 37 -5.07 2.20 -1.45
C THR A 37 -6.42 1.69 -0.94
N GLU A 38 -7.05 0.76 -1.65
CA GLU A 38 -8.45 0.37 -1.42
C GLU A 38 -8.70 -0.28 -0.05
N HIS A 39 -7.72 -1.00 0.51
CA HIS A 39 -7.84 -1.56 1.88
C HIS A 39 -7.88 -0.46 2.95
N VAL A 40 -7.17 0.66 2.74
CA VAL A 40 -7.21 1.80 3.66
C VAL A 40 -8.54 2.54 3.54
N GLU A 41 -9.07 2.66 2.32
CA GLU A 41 -10.40 3.22 2.08
C GLU A 41 -11.47 2.37 2.75
N LYS A 42 -11.38 1.04 2.60
CA LYS A 42 -12.31 0.10 3.27
C LYS A 42 -12.16 0.12 4.78
N LEU A 43 -10.94 0.23 5.31
CA LEU A 43 -10.71 0.40 6.75
C LEU A 43 -11.42 1.67 7.27
N ALA A 44 -11.28 2.79 6.55
CA ALA A 44 -11.94 4.04 6.94
C ALA A 44 -13.47 3.91 6.95
N GLU A 45 -14.05 3.31 5.92
CA GLU A 45 -15.49 3.02 5.83
C GLU A 45 -15.97 2.16 7.02
N LEU A 46 -15.24 1.09 7.34
CA LEU A 46 -15.61 0.17 8.41
C LEU A 46 -15.49 0.80 9.81
N VAL A 47 -14.46 1.61 10.03
CA VAL A 47 -14.26 2.33 11.30
C VAL A 47 -15.38 3.33 11.50
N ASP A 48 -15.68 4.15 10.50
CA ASP A 48 -16.78 5.12 10.54
C ASP A 48 -18.11 4.43 10.86
N ALA A 49 -18.44 3.36 10.13
CA ALA A 49 -19.67 2.60 10.35
C ALA A 49 -19.76 1.97 11.75
N LYS A 50 -18.66 1.36 12.26
CA LYS A 50 -18.63 0.71 13.58
C LYS A 50 -18.69 1.70 14.73
N THR A 51 -18.27 2.95 14.50
CA THR A 51 -18.27 4.01 15.51
C THR A 51 -19.38 5.04 15.29
N LYS A 52 -20.24 4.83 14.29
CA LYS A 52 -21.36 5.73 13.94
C LYS A 52 -20.90 7.18 13.70
N GLY A 53 -19.74 7.35 13.09
CA GLY A 53 -19.16 8.66 12.80
C GLY A 53 -18.40 9.31 13.98
N GLU A 54 -18.34 8.67 15.15
CA GLU A 54 -17.61 9.22 16.29
C GLU A 54 -16.08 9.11 16.16
N PHE A 55 -15.60 8.21 15.29
CA PHE A 55 -14.19 8.09 14.91
C PHE A 55 -14.05 7.92 13.41
N THR A 56 -13.31 8.82 12.77
CA THR A 56 -13.14 8.85 11.31
C THR A 56 -11.67 8.88 10.90
N LEU A 57 -11.38 8.31 9.73
CA LEU A 57 -10.06 8.32 9.10
C LEU A 57 -10.10 9.18 7.84
N ASN A 58 -9.54 10.39 7.93
CA ASN A 58 -9.54 11.38 6.84
C ASN A 58 -8.38 11.12 5.87
N ILE A 59 -8.67 10.51 4.71
CA ILE A 59 -7.66 10.07 3.75
C ILE A 59 -7.20 11.23 2.86
N SER A 60 -5.89 11.48 2.84
CA SER A 60 -5.23 12.42 1.93
C SER A 60 -4.34 11.68 0.92
N TYR A 61 -4.59 11.91 -0.38
CA TYR A 61 -3.83 11.32 -1.47
C TYR A 61 -2.70 12.25 -1.93
N GLY A 62 -1.51 12.09 -1.34
CA GLY A 62 -0.30 12.85 -1.67
C GLY A 62 -0.24 14.26 -1.12
N GLY A 63 -1.23 14.68 -0.31
CA GLY A 63 -1.31 16.03 0.26
C GLY A 63 -0.51 16.21 1.54
N LEU A 64 -0.26 15.15 2.32
CA LEU A 64 0.39 15.24 3.62
C LEU A 64 1.88 14.89 3.55
N SER A 65 2.27 13.90 2.76
CA SER A 65 3.68 13.51 2.62
C SER A 65 3.97 12.84 1.29
N LYS A 66 5.25 12.83 0.91
CA LYS A 66 5.76 12.06 -0.22
C LYS A 66 6.14 10.64 0.22
N SER A 67 6.36 9.75 -0.77
CA SER A 67 6.64 8.32 -0.54
C SER A 67 7.88 8.04 0.34
N ARG A 68 8.80 8.98 0.49
CA ARG A 68 10.02 8.86 1.31
C ARG A 68 9.92 9.57 2.67
N GLU A 69 8.78 10.17 2.97
CA GLU A 69 8.55 11.02 4.15
C GLU A 69 7.50 10.43 5.11
N ASN A 70 6.73 9.42 4.67
CA ASN A 70 5.63 8.85 5.45
C ASN A 70 6.06 8.36 6.85
N LEU A 71 7.19 7.65 6.94
CA LEU A 71 7.66 7.12 8.22
C LEU A 71 8.13 8.25 9.16
N ASP A 72 8.76 9.30 8.60
CA ASP A 72 9.16 10.47 9.39
C ASP A 72 7.93 11.21 9.93
N GLY A 73 6.90 11.39 9.09
CA GLY A 73 5.64 12.02 9.50
C GLY A 73 4.92 11.25 10.60
N ILE A 74 4.90 9.91 10.53
CA ILE A 74 4.39 9.05 11.61
C ILE A 74 5.23 9.25 12.87
N ALA A 75 6.56 9.24 12.77
CA ALA A 75 7.46 9.32 13.92
C ALA A 75 7.22 10.59 14.77
N ILE A 76 6.95 11.72 14.11
CA ILE A 76 6.73 13.02 14.77
C ILE A 76 5.24 13.35 14.99
N GLY A 77 4.31 12.45 14.63
CA GLY A 77 2.88 12.67 14.81
C GLY A 77 2.26 13.71 13.88
N SER A 78 2.82 13.94 12.68
CA SER A 78 2.23 14.86 11.70
C SER A 78 0.89 14.35 11.15
N PHE A 79 0.65 13.08 11.22
CA PHE A 79 -0.58 12.35 10.92
C PHE A 79 -0.57 11.01 11.66
N GLU A 80 -1.75 10.48 11.95
CA GLU A 80 -1.90 9.31 12.79
C GLU A 80 -1.69 8.00 12.02
N VAL A 81 -2.04 7.96 10.73
CA VAL A 81 -1.92 6.77 9.88
C VAL A 81 -1.20 7.11 8.58
N ALA A 82 -0.39 6.18 8.08
CA ALA A 82 0.20 6.28 6.76
C ALA A 82 0.36 4.91 6.11
N GLN A 83 0.42 4.89 4.78
CA GLN A 83 0.91 3.76 4.02
C GLN A 83 2.32 4.09 3.52
N PHE A 84 3.32 3.28 3.85
CA PHE A 84 4.67 3.45 3.35
C PHE A 84 5.19 2.15 2.70
N CYS A 85 6.23 2.24 1.88
CA CYS A 85 6.86 1.05 1.32
C CYS A 85 8.26 0.89 1.89
N SER A 86 8.57 -0.30 2.41
CA SER A 86 9.84 -0.65 3.05
C SER A 86 11.06 -0.26 2.22
N PHE A 87 11.03 -0.47 0.91
CA PHE A 87 12.15 -0.15 0.02
C PHE A 87 12.49 1.36 -0.08
N TYR A 88 11.59 2.25 0.28
CA TYR A 88 11.90 3.67 0.39
C TYR A 88 12.63 4.03 1.69
N HIS A 89 12.54 3.16 2.70
CA HIS A 89 13.03 3.39 4.06
C HIS A 89 14.02 2.33 4.55
N LYS A 90 14.63 1.55 3.67
CA LYS A 90 15.50 0.40 4.00
C LYS A 90 16.63 0.69 4.99
N ASN A 91 17.12 1.93 5.03
CA ASN A 91 18.16 2.34 5.98
C ASN A 91 17.59 2.73 7.36
N LYS A 92 16.28 2.97 7.43
CA LYS A 92 15.56 3.36 8.65
C LYS A 92 14.96 2.15 9.37
N ASN A 93 14.38 1.23 8.61
CA ASN A 93 13.75 0.01 9.14
C ASN A 93 14.09 -1.22 8.28
N PRO A 94 15.33 -1.71 8.38
CA PRO A 94 15.81 -2.82 7.54
C PRO A 94 15.08 -4.14 7.79
N THR A 95 14.52 -4.35 8.99
CA THR A 95 13.90 -5.63 9.38
C THR A 95 12.69 -6.00 8.53
N ILE A 96 11.87 -5.04 8.16
CA ILE A 96 10.67 -5.28 7.35
C ILE A 96 10.99 -5.56 5.88
N THR A 97 12.21 -5.23 5.42
CA THR A 97 12.62 -5.51 4.03
C THR A 97 12.80 -7.01 3.75
N VAL A 98 12.72 -7.87 4.75
CA VAL A 98 12.70 -9.33 4.58
C VAL A 98 11.56 -9.80 3.67
N SER A 99 10.42 -9.11 3.69
CA SER A 99 9.27 -9.38 2.82
C SER A 99 9.51 -9.06 1.34
N GLU A 100 10.60 -8.35 1.01
CA GLU A 100 11.00 -8.04 -0.36
C GLU A 100 12.00 -9.03 -0.96
N LEU A 101 12.36 -10.08 -0.22
CA LEU A 101 13.29 -11.08 -0.71
C LEU A 101 12.71 -11.77 -1.95
N PRO A 102 13.52 -11.90 -3.01
CA PRO A 102 13.11 -12.61 -4.22
C PRO A 102 12.90 -14.10 -3.91
N PHE A 103 12.19 -14.77 -4.82
CA PHE A 103 11.95 -16.22 -4.73
C PHE A 103 11.04 -16.69 -3.58
N SER A 104 10.39 -15.76 -2.86
CA SER A 104 9.20 -16.12 -2.12
C SER A 104 8.20 -16.67 -3.14
N SER A 105 7.83 -17.91 -2.95
CA SER A 105 7.05 -18.73 -3.87
C SER A 105 5.84 -18.00 -4.50
N ASP A 106 5.37 -18.55 -5.61
CA ASP A 106 4.10 -18.18 -6.25
C ASP A 106 2.95 -18.57 -5.29
N VAL A 107 2.65 -17.67 -4.37
CA VAL A 107 1.60 -17.85 -3.36
C VAL A 107 0.47 -16.84 -3.59
N SER A 108 -0.76 -17.21 -3.20
CA SER A 108 -1.93 -16.32 -3.27
C SER A 108 -1.72 -15.04 -2.45
N LEU A 109 -2.43 -13.97 -2.80
CA LEU A 109 -2.38 -12.73 -2.02
C LEU A 109 -2.83 -12.92 -0.57
N THR A 110 -3.78 -13.82 -0.32
CA THR A 110 -4.16 -14.24 1.04
C THR A 110 -2.94 -14.75 1.81
N ARG A 111 -2.15 -15.63 1.20
CA ARG A 111 -0.95 -16.17 1.85
C ARG A 111 0.13 -15.11 2.06
N VAL A 112 0.29 -14.19 1.12
CA VAL A 112 1.17 -13.01 1.30
C VAL A 112 0.72 -12.18 2.50
N ALA A 113 -0.59 -11.94 2.65
CA ALA A 113 -1.15 -11.20 3.77
C ALA A 113 -0.88 -11.88 5.12
N GLU A 114 -1.06 -13.22 5.20
CA GLU A 114 -0.77 -13.99 6.40
C GLU A 114 0.71 -13.92 6.78
N ILE A 115 1.61 -14.12 5.82
CA ILE A 115 3.06 -14.07 6.05
C ILE A 115 3.47 -12.67 6.51
N SER A 116 3.02 -11.61 5.84
CA SER A 116 3.33 -10.23 6.22
C SER A 116 2.80 -9.91 7.62
N SER A 117 1.57 -10.33 7.94
CA SER A 117 0.98 -10.14 9.27
C SER A 117 1.78 -10.86 10.38
N ALA A 118 2.34 -12.04 10.08
CA ALA A 118 3.22 -12.75 11.00
C ALA A 118 4.57 -12.03 11.18
N ILE A 119 5.17 -11.52 10.09
CA ILE A 119 6.39 -10.71 10.12
C ILE A 119 6.19 -9.46 10.98
N TYR A 120 5.06 -8.76 10.85
CA TYR A 120 4.76 -7.54 11.61
C TYR A 120 4.69 -7.76 13.13
N LYS A 121 4.30 -8.96 13.55
CA LYS A 121 4.24 -9.36 14.97
C LYS A 121 5.59 -9.87 15.51
N HIS A 122 6.59 -10.06 14.65
CA HIS A 122 7.89 -10.56 15.09
C HIS A 122 8.60 -9.53 16.00
N PRO A 123 9.12 -9.91 17.17
CA PRO A 123 9.68 -8.97 18.16
C PRO A 123 10.77 -8.04 17.60
N VAL A 124 11.59 -8.54 16.68
CA VAL A 124 12.65 -7.74 16.04
C VAL A 124 12.05 -6.64 15.16
N VAL A 125 10.97 -6.92 14.43
CA VAL A 125 10.26 -5.94 13.59
C VAL A 125 9.54 -4.93 14.46
N VAL A 126 8.82 -5.38 15.49
CA VAL A 126 8.14 -4.49 16.45
C VAL A 126 9.15 -3.52 17.09
N LYS A 127 10.29 -4.02 17.56
CA LYS A 127 11.36 -3.19 18.15
C LYS A 127 11.93 -2.19 17.15
N ASP A 128 12.11 -2.59 15.89
CA ASP A 128 12.62 -1.71 14.84
C ASP A 128 11.64 -0.57 14.53
N MET A 129 10.35 -0.88 14.43
CA MET A 129 9.30 0.11 14.18
C MET A 129 9.08 1.04 15.36
N ALA A 130 9.21 0.55 16.59
CA ALA A 130 9.07 1.37 17.81
C ALA A 130 10.07 2.54 17.87
N ARG A 131 11.24 2.44 17.24
CA ARG A 131 12.20 3.56 17.11
C ARG A 131 11.62 4.76 16.33
N TRP A 132 10.58 4.50 15.54
CA TRP A 132 9.87 5.48 14.71
C TRP A 132 8.50 5.82 15.28
N ASN A 133 8.27 5.52 16.57
CA ASN A 133 6.95 5.70 17.18
C ASN A 133 5.82 5.12 16.32
N ALA A 134 6.06 3.95 15.74
CA ALA A 134 5.22 3.35 14.71
C ALA A 134 4.79 1.93 15.07
N THR A 135 3.53 1.62 14.83
CA THR A 135 2.95 0.28 14.92
C THR A 135 2.46 -0.15 13.54
N LEU A 136 2.89 -1.31 13.06
CA LEU A 136 2.39 -1.88 11.81
C LEU A 136 0.95 -2.38 12.03
N LEU A 137 0.02 -1.84 11.25
CA LEU A 137 -1.41 -2.10 11.42
C LEU A 137 -1.90 -3.19 10.45
N MET A 138 -1.57 -3.05 9.16
CA MET A 138 -2.15 -3.87 8.11
C MET A 138 -1.18 -4.01 6.93
N PRO A 139 -0.96 -5.21 6.37
CA PRO A 139 -0.17 -5.38 5.16
C PRO A 139 -0.91 -4.87 3.91
N THR A 140 -0.13 -4.61 2.86
CA THR A 140 -0.65 -4.44 1.50
C THR A 140 -0.10 -5.58 0.65
N PRO A 141 -0.74 -6.75 0.61
CA PRO A 141 -0.26 -7.87 -0.18
C PRO A 141 -0.25 -7.53 -1.66
N LEU A 142 0.87 -7.78 -2.31
CA LEU A 142 1.07 -7.53 -3.73
C LEU A 142 1.55 -8.81 -4.42
N PRO A 143 1.08 -9.07 -5.66
CA PRO A 143 1.58 -10.20 -6.43
C PRO A 143 3.02 -9.96 -6.88
N GLN A 144 3.63 -11.02 -7.40
CA GLN A 144 4.96 -10.96 -8.00
C GLN A 144 5.07 -9.86 -9.05
N TYR A 145 6.21 -9.18 -9.06
CA TYR A 145 6.45 -8.10 -9.99
C TYR A 145 6.83 -8.63 -11.37
N ASN A 146 6.19 -8.05 -12.36
CA ASN A 146 6.48 -8.28 -13.78
C ASN A 146 7.09 -7.02 -14.39
N ILE A 147 7.81 -7.22 -15.48
CA ILE A 147 8.53 -6.16 -16.18
C ILE A 147 7.76 -5.80 -17.43
N VAL A 148 7.39 -4.53 -17.58
CA VAL A 148 6.96 -3.94 -18.87
C VAL A 148 8.10 -3.12 -19.43
N SER A 149 8.42 -3.31 -20.71
CA SER A 149 9.52 -2.61 -21.36
C SER A 149 9.11 -2.03 -22.71
N ALA A 150 9.68 -0.86 -23.01
CA ALA A 150 9.61 -0.21 -24.34
C ALA A 150 10.77 -0.65 -25.28
N GLY A 151 11.72 -1.41 -24.74
CA GLY A 151 12.90 -1.88 -25.47
C GLY A 151 12.63 -3.05 -26.44
N LYS A 152 13.72 -3.62 -26.94
CA LYS A 152 13.68 -4.82 -27.77
C LYS A 152 13.22 -6.02 -26.94
N PRO A 153 12.35 -6.90 -27.46
CA PRO A 153 11.93 -8.10 -26.77
C PRO A 153 13.10 -9.02 -26.42
N LEU A 154 13.02 -9.63 -25.23
CA LEU A 154 14.01 -10.58 -24.74
C LEU A 154 13.74 -11.98 -25.30
N GLU A 155 14.79 -12.77 -25.52
CA GLU A 155 14.72 -14.18 -25.87
C GLU A 155 15.24 -15.05 -24.72
N THR A 156 16.22 -14.54 -24.00
CA THR A 156 16.87 -15.21 -22.87
C THR A 156 17.05 -14.27 -21.67
N LEU A 157 17.39 -14.82 -20.51
CA LEU A 157 17.74 -14.01 -19.34
C LEU A 157 19.01 -13.16 -19.54
N ALA A 158 19.91 -13.58 -20.42
CA ALA A 158 21.12 -12.82 -20.75
C ALA A 158 20.81 -11.46 -21.41
N ASP A 159 19.65 -11.36 -22.08
CA ASP A 159 19.22 -10.13 -22.76
C ASP A 159 18.82 -9.00 -21.80
N PHE A 160 18.74 -9.29 -20.49
CA PHE A 160 18.65 -8.24 -19.46
C PHE A 160 19.91 -7.39 -19.36
N SER A 161 21.04 -7.88 -19.88
CA SER A 161 22.31 -7.17 -19.83
C SER A 161 22.21 -5.78 -20.47
N GLY A 162 22.58 -4.76 -19.70
CA GLY A 162 22.57 -3.37 -20.14
C GLY A 162 21.21 -2.66 -20.04
N LEU A 163 20.07 -3.37 -19.88
CA LEU A 163 18.76 -2.74 -19.73
C LEU A 163 18.70 -1.85 -18.50
N ARG A 164 18.24 -0.62 -18.66
CA ARG A 164 17.99 0.33 -17.57
C ARG A 164 16.60 0.09 -17.03
N VAL A 165 16.54 -0.50 -15.83
CA VAL A 165 15.27 -0.92 -15.22
C VAL A 165 14.99 -0.13 -13.94
N ARG A 166 13.78 0.40 -13.84
CA ARG A 166 13.23 1.01 -12.62
C ARG A 166 12.37 -0.02 -11.88
N GLY A 167 12.59 -0.15 -10.56
CA GLY A 167 11.81 -1.07 -9.73
C GLY A 167 12.18 -0.96 -8.26
N PRO A 168 11.59 -1.78 -7.37
CA PRO A 168 11.98 -1.86 -5.96
C PRO A 168 13.36 -2.52 -5.82
N GLY A 169 13.99 -2.24 -4.67
CA GLY A 169 15.38 -2.63 -4.43
C GLY A 169 15.65 -4.13 -4.53
N GLY A 170 14.79 -4.96 -3.95
CA GLY A 170 14.93 -6.44 -4.01
C GLY A 170 14.92 -6.95 -5.45
N THR A 171 13.88 -6.59 -6.22
CA THR A 171 13.74 -6.91 -7.64
C THR A 171 14.94 -6.46 -8.47
N LEU A 172 15.38 -5.20 -8.26
CA LEU A 172 16.54 -4.65 -8.99
C LEU A 172 17.85 -5.34 -8.65
N ASN A 173 18.00 -5.88 -7.43
CA ASN A 173 19.19 -6.68 -7.08
C ASN A 173 19.28 -7.95 -7.92
N VAL A 174 18.16 -8.64 -8.13
CA VAL A 174 18.11 -9.83 -9.01
C VAL A 174 18.44 -9.46 -10.45
N LEU A 175 17.78 -8.45 -10.98
CA LEU A 175 18.00 -8.00 -12.35
C LEU A 175 19.44 -7.53 -12.59
N GLN A 176 20.07 -6.93 -11.60
CA GLN A 176 21.48 -6.54 -11.67
C GLN A 176 22.42 -7.76 -11.80
N LYS A 177 22.07 -8.90 -11.17
CA LYS A 177 22.80 -10.16 -11.38
C LYS A 177 22.70 -10.69 -12.78
N LEU A 178 21.64 -10.33 -13.50
CA LEU A 178 21.46 -10.60 -14.94
C LEU A 178 22.07 -9.51 -15.83
N GLY A 179 22.83 -8.58 -15.27
CA GLY A 179 23.50 -7.51 -16.03
C GLY A 179 22.68 -6.24 -16.26
N ALA A 180 21.45 -6.16 -15.77
CA ALA A 180 20.65 -4.94 -15.89
C ALA A 180 21.22 -3.78 -15.06
N LYS A 181 20.96 -2.55 -15.50
CA LYS A 181 21.35 -1.30 -14.83
C LYS A 181 20.17 -0.76 -14.01
N LYS A 182 20.39 -0.49 -12.73
CA LYS A 182 19.37 0.15 -11.90
C LYS A 182 19.16 1.59 -12.32
N ALA A 183 17.88 1.99 -12.43
CA ALA A 183 17.51 3.38 -12.70
C ALA A 183 16.63 3.92 -11.57
N SER A 184 16.89 5.17 -11.18
CA SER A 184 16.08 5.88 -10.18
C SER A 184 15.25 6.96 -10.87
N VAL A 185 13.95 6.69 -10.98
CA VAL A 185 12.96 7.60 -11.59
C VAL A 185 11.77 7.71 -10.65
N PRO A 186 11.25 8.90 -10.36
CA PRO A 186 10.02 9.09 -9.59
C PRO A 186 8.86 8.29 -10.19
N PHE A 187 7.98 7.75 -9.34
CA PHE A 187 6.87 6.92 -9.79
C PHE A 187 5.98 7.61 -10.84
N SER A 188 5.70 8.89 -10.67
CA SER A 188 4.89 9.69 -11.59
C SER A 188 5.52 9.89 -12.98
N GLU A 189 6.83 9.75 -13.09
CA GLU A 189 7.60 10.06 -14.30
C GLU A 189 7.97 8.82 -15.12
N VAL A 190 7.68 7.61 -14.60
CA VAL A 190 8.14 6.35 -15.19
C VAL A 190 7.69 6.18 -16.63
N ARG A 191 6.43 6.49 -16.96
CA ARG A 191 5.94 6.38 -18.34
C ARG A 191 6.71 7.31 -19.28
N GLN A 192 6.92 8.56 -18.86
CA GLN A 192 7.66 9.54 -19.66
C GLN A 192 9.11 9.11 -19.86
N ALA A 193 9.76 8.62 -18.79
CA ALA A 193 11.13 8.12 -18.86
C ALA A 193 11.28 6.89 -19.78
N MET A 194 10.28 6.00 -19.82
CA MET A 194 10.24 4.89 -20.79
C MET A 194 10.03 5.41 -22.20
N ASN A 195 9.10 6.35 -22.41
CA ASN A 195 8.79 6.89 -23.72
C ASN A 195 9.96 7.66 -24.34
N SER A 196 10.72 8.40 -23.53
CA SER A 196 11.91 9.17 -23.95
C SER A 196 13.20 8.33 -24.00
N GLY A 197 13.13 7.04 -23.63
CA GLY A 197 14.31 6.18 -23.59
C GLY A 197 15.31 6.49 -22.49
N VAL A 198 14.93 7.22 -21.44
CA VAL A 198 15.75 7.40 -20.22
C VAL A 198 15.89 6.09 -19.45
N ILE A 199 14.80 5.30 -19.41
CA ILE A 199 14.80 3.93 -18.94
C ILE A 199 14.19 3.01 -20.01
N ASP A 200 14.59 1.75 -20.01
CA ASP A 200 14.11 0.76 -20.98
C ASP A 200 12.89 0.01 -20.44
N ALA A 201 12.79 -0.16 -19.12
CA ALA A 201 11.78 -0.99 -18.49
C ALA A 201 11.43 -0.54 -17.06
N ALA A 202 10.25 -0.96 -16.63
CA ALA A 202 9.78 -0.84 -15.26
C ALA A 202 9.31 -2.19 -14.71
N ALA A 203 9.74 -2.53 -13.50
CA ALA A 203 9.29 -3.71 -12.75
C ALA A 203 8.28 -3.26 -11.70
N PHE A 204 7.02 -3.69 -11.85
CA PHE A 204 5.90 -3.31 -11.01
C PHE A 204 4.90 -4.45 -10.78
N ALA A 205 4.09 -4.30 -9.75
CA ALA A 205 2.82 -5.03 -9.64
C ALA A 205 1.77 -4.47 -10.62
N PRO A 206 0.72 -5.23 -10.97
CA PRO A 206 -0.32 -4.85 -11.92
C PRO A 206 -0.91 -3.45 -11.71
N HIS A 207 -1.31 -3.11 -10.48
CA HIS A 207 -1.88 -1.80 -10.16
C HIS A 207 -0.95 -0.62 -10.50
N ALA A 208 0.36 -0.82 -10.36
CA ALA A 208 1.34 0.23 -10.61
C ALA A 208 1.56 0.43 -12.12
N HIS A 209 1.57 -0.63 -12.90
CA HIS A 209 1.55 -0.53 -14.36
C HIS A 209 0.30 0.19 -14.87
N LEU A 210 -0.88 -0.10 -14.28
CA LEU A 210 -2.13 0.60 -14.62
C LEU A 210 -2.04 2.08 -14.24
N ALA A 211 -1.61 2.40 -13.03
CA ALA A 211 -1.55 3.79 -12.54
C ALA A 211 -0.55 4.66 -13.29
N THR A 212 0.59 4.10 -13.71
CA THR A 212 1.62 4.80 -14.48
C THR A 212 1.41 4.72 -15.99
N ASN A 213 0.46 3.90 -16.45
CA ASN A 213 0.22 3.65 -17.88
C ASN A 213 1.47 3.17 -18.66
N THR A 214 2.35 2.41 -18.05
CA THR A 214 3.57 1.88 -18.68
C THR A 214 3.24 0.96 -19.85
N TYR A 215 2.12 0.22 -19.79
CA TYR A 215 1.64 -0.63 -20.88
C TYR A 215 1.35 0.13 -22.17
N LYS A 216 1.04 1.44 -22.11
CA LYS A 216 0.78 2.28 -23.30
C LYS A 216 2.04 2.59 -24.13
N VAL A 217 3.22 2.48 -23.52
CA VAL A 217 4.52 2.70 -24.17
C VAL A 217 5.35 1.43 -24.21
N GLY A 218 4.87 0.37 -23.55
CA GLY A 218 5.48 -0.95 -23.53
C GLY A 218 5.33 -1.69 -24.87
N LYS A 219 6.29 -2.54 -25.17
CA LYS A 219 6.28 -3.46 -26.33
C LYS A 219 6.19 -4.92 -25.88
N TRP A 220 6.65 -5.21 -24.67
CA TRP A 220 6.59 -6.56 -24.10
C TRP A 220 6.45 -6.54 -22.59
N VAL A 221 6.03 -7.67 -22.03
CA VAL A 221 5.86 -7.90 -20.60
C VAL A 221 6.34 -9.30 -20.24
N THR A 222 7.00 -9.45 -19.08
CA THR A 222 7.29 -10.78 -18.52
C THR A 222 6.11 -11.31 -17.72
N THR A 223 5.95 -12.65 -17.69
CA THR A 223 4.79 -13.29 -17.03
C THR A 223 5.15 -14.17 -15.84
N ASN A 224 6.40 -14.60 -15.70
CA ASN A 224 6.77 -15.63 -14.73
C ASN A 224 8.18 -15.50 -14.13
N LEU A 225 8.73 -14.30 -14.03
CA LEU A 225 10.07 -14.12 -13.45
C LEU A 225 10.09 -14.25 -11.92
N ASN A 226 8.97 -14.05 -11.25
CA ASN A 226 8.86 -14.13 -9.79
C ASN A 226 9.98 -13.40 -9.03
N LEU A 227 10.22 -12.15 -9.42
CA LEU A 227 11.32 -11.31 -8.92
C LEU A 227 11.10 -10.79 -7.48
N GLY A 228 10.13 -11.33 -6.76
CA GLY A 228 9.66 -10.81 -5.50
C GLY A 228 8.57 -9.74 -5.67
N SER A 229 8.09 -9.23 -4.57
CA SER A 229 7.15 -8.12 -4.53
C SER A 229 7.66 -7.01 -3.61
N ALA A 230 6.90 -5.95 -3.43
CA ALA A 230 7.16 -4.96 -2.40
C ALA A 230 6.24 -5.18 -1.21
N ASP A 231 6.70 -4.80 -0.02
CA ASP A 231 5.85 -4.69 1.15
C ASP A 231 5.61 -3.21 1.47
N CYS A 232 4.34 -2.85 1.53
CA CYS A 232 3.92 -1.47 1.73
C CYS A 232 2.87 -1.39 2.84
N PRO A 233 3.27 -1.63 4.10
CA PRO A 233 2.33 -1.67 5.22
C PRO A 233 1.60 -0.35 5.45
N VAL A 234 0.42 -0.47 6.03
CA VAL A 234 -0.25 0.61 6.74
C VAL A 234 0.30 0.65 8.16
N VAL A 235 0.70 1.81 8.59
CA VAL A 235 1.34 2.07 9.88
C VAL A 235 0.57 3.14 10.64
N VAL A 236 0.54 3.00 11.97
CA VAL A 236 -0.12 3.92 12.90
C VAL A 236 0.93 4.53 13.82
N ASN A 237 0.81 5.81 14.14
CA ASN A 237 1.57 6.44 15.21
C ASN A 237 1.24 5.75 16.56
N ALA A 238 2.26 5.29 17.27
CA ALA A 238 2.06 4.48 18.47
C ALA A 238 1.42 5.27 19.61
N ASP A 239 1.77 6.54 19.78
CA ASP A 239 1.17 7.39 20.82
C ASP A 239 -0.29 7.67 20.52
N ALA A 240 -0.64 7.97 19.26
CA ALA A 240 -2.03 8.13 18.84
C ALA A 240 -2.84 6.85 19.09
N LEU A 241 -2.28 5.67 18.76
CA LEU A 241 -2.95 4.39 19.01
C LEU A 241 -3.12 4.09 20.51
N ASN A 242 -2.16 4.49 21.34
CA ASN A 242 -2.22 4.25 22.79
C ASN A 242 -3.18 5.22 23.49
N SER A 243 -3.33 6.44 23.00
CA SER A 243 -4.26 7.43 23.53
C SER A 243 -5.69 7.30 23.01
N LEU A 244 -5.90 6.44 21.99
CA LEU A 244 -7.23 6.23 21.41
C LEU A 244 -8.18 5.56 22.41
N LYS A 245 -9.43 6.03 22.48
CA LYS A 245 -10.46 5.43 23.32
C LYS A 245 -10.56 3.91 23.09
N PRO A 246 -10.75 3.09 24.13
CA PRO A 246 -10.76 1.63 23.99
C PRO A 246 -11.76 1.10 22.95
N GLU A 247 -12.96 1.69 22.88
CA GLU A 247 -14.00 1.34 21.90
C GLU A 247 -13.58 1.65 20.47
N PHE A 248 -12.91 2.78 20.21
CA PHE A 248 -12.40 3.16 18.91
C PHE A 248 -11.21 2.30 18.49
N LYS A 249 -10.31 2.00 19.44
CA LYS A 249 -9.22 1.06 19.20
C LYS A 249 -9.74 -0.33 18.84
N LYS A 250 -10.79 -0.80 19.51
CA LYS A 250 -11.48 -2.06 19.19
C LYS A 250 -12.09 -2.01 17.79
N ALA A 251 -12.78 -0.92 17.44
CA ALA A 251 -13.36 -0.74 16.11
C ALA A 251 -12.29 -0.76 15.02
N LEU A 252 -11.19 -0.02 15.20
CA LEU A 252 -10.04 0.01 14.28
C LEU A 252 -9.47 -1.39 14.08
N MET A 253 -9.07 -2.06 15.16
CA MET A 253 -8.40 -3.35 15.11
C MET A 253 -9.30 -4.47 14.54
N SER A 254 -10.60 -4.46 14.87
CA SER A 254 -11.57 -5.43 14.33
C SER A 254 -11.95 -5.19 12.86
N SER A 255 -11.56 -4.07 12.28
CA SER A 255 -11.81 -3.74 10.88
C SER A 255 -10.66 -4.14 9.95
N VAL A 256 -9.48 -4.44 10.50
CA VAL A 256 -8.27 -4.74 9.72
C VAL A 256 -8.45 -5.98 8.83
N ASP A 257 -8.89 -7.10 9.41
CA ASP A 257 -9.02 -8.36 8.67
C ASP A 257 -10.11 -8.27 7.59
N GLU A 258 -11.21 -7.56 7.88
CA GLU A 258 -12.30 -7.34 6.93
C GLU A 258 -11.87 -6.44 5.76
N ALA A 259 -11.14 -5.36 6.05
CA ALA A 259 -10.59 -4.47 5.03
C ALA A 259 -9.55 -5.20 4.14
N LEU A 260 -8.74 -6.07 4.76
CA LEU A 260 -7.72 -6.86 4.06
C LEU A 260 -8.35 -7.93 3.15
N ALA A 261 -9.38 -8.64 3.64
CA ALA A 261 -10.11 -9.63 2.85
C ALA A 261 -10.77 -8.98 1.63
N TYR A 262 -11.43 -7.83 1.81
CA TYR A 262 -12.00 -7.04 0.73
C TYR A 262 -10.93 -6.67 -0.32
N TYR A 263 -9.78 -6.18 0.13
CA TYR A 263 -8.70 -5.78 -0.76
C TYR A 263 -8.17 -6.95 -1.60
N VAL A 264 -7.91 -8.10 -0.97
CA VAL A 264 -7.38 -9.28 -1.66
C VAL A 264 -8.33 -9.72 -2.76
N SER A 265 -9.61 -9.92 -2.44
CA SER A 265 -10.63 -10.31 -3.43
C SER A 265 -10.73 -9.28 -4.56
N ASN A 266 -10.88 -7.99 -4.24
CA ASN A 266 -11.01 -6.95 -5.25
C ASN A 266 -9.76 -6.80 -6.12
N TYR A 267 -8.57 -7.00 -5.56
CA TYR A 267 -7.32 -6.94 -6.31
C TYR A 267 -7.22 -8.10 -7.31
N GLU A 268 -7.53 -9.32 -6.88
CA GLU A 268 -7.51 -10.52 -7.72
C GLU A 268 -8.58 -10.44 -8.82
N ASP A 269 -9.82 -10.14 -8.47
CA ASP A 269 -10.96 -10.16 -9.38
C ASP A 269 -10.98 -8.98 -10.36
N THR A 270 -10.50 -7.81 -9.93
CA THR A 270 -10.64 -6.57 -10.70
C THR A 270 -9.30 -6.06 -11.23
N THR A 271 -8.30 -5.91 -10.37
CA THR A 271 -7.06 -5.22 -10.75
C THR A 271 -6.21 -6.06 -11.69
N ILE A 272 -6.08 -7.36 -11.42
CA ILE A 272 -5.33 -8.28 -12.28
C ILE A 272 -6.03 -8.39 -13.64
N ALA A 273 -7.33 -8.61 -13.69
CA ALA A 273 -8.09 -8.70 -14.92
C ALA A 273 -8.01 -7.43 -15.78
N ARG A 274 -8.06 -6.25 -15.15
CA ARG A 274 -7.86 -4.96 -15.85
C ARG A 274 -6.46 -4.80 -16.42
N TYR A 275 -5.45 -5.27 -15.69
CA TYR A 275 -4.07 -5.23 -16.16
C TYR A 275 -3.86 -6.15 -17.35
N GLU A 276 -4.33 -7.38 -17.31
CA GLU A 276 -4.27 -8.33 -18.42
C GLU A 276 -4.99 -7.79 -19.64
N THR A 277 -6.22 -7.28 -19.46
CA THR A 277 -6.97 -6.62 -20.55
C THR A 277 -6.20 -5.46 -21.16
N ALA A 278 -5.51 -4.66 -20.34
CA ALA A 278 -4.74 -3.51 -20.84
C ALA A 278 -3.52 -3.96 -21.65
N ILE A 279 -2.84 -5.02 -21.23
CA ILE A 279 -1.72 -5.64 -21.95
C ILE A 279 -2.18 -6.17 -23.31
N ASP A 280 -3.29 -6.92 -23.33
CA ASP A 280 -3.83 -7.54 -24.53
C ASP A 280 -4.33 -6.49 -25.54
N LYS A 281 -5.04 -5.46 -25.09
CA LYS A 281 -5.48 -4.34 -25.93
C LYS A 281 -4.33 -3.55 -26.55
N GLN A 282 -3.18 -3.51 -25.91
CA GLN A 282 -1.97 -2.85 -26.42
C GLN A 282 -1.06 -3.82 -27.21
N ASN A 283 -1.46 -5.09 -27.36
CA ASN A 283 -0.72 -6.14 -28.06
C ASN A 283 0.73 -6.29 -27.55
N LEU A 284 0.97 -6.20 -26.25
CA LEU A 284 2.29 -6.43 -25.68
C LEU A 284 2.70 -7.89 -25.89
N LYS A 285 3.93 -8.12 -26.38
CA LYS A 285 4.49 -9.47 -26.48
C LYS A 285 4.68 -10.04 -25.08
N LYS A 286 3.94 -11.11 -24.73
CA LYS A 286 4.12 -11.83 -23.46
C LYS A 286 5.37 -12.72 -23.57
N ILE A 287 6.30 -12.54 -22.62
CA ILE A 287 7.55 -13.29 -22.51
C ILE A 287 7.48 -14.19 -21.30
N THR A 288 7.49 -15.49 -21.55
CA THR A 288 7.47 -16.53 -20.52
C THR A 288 8.76 -17.32 -20.60
N PHE A 289 9.57 -17.28 -19.56
CA PHE A 289 10.80 -18.06 -19.47
C PHE A 289 10.50 -19.51 -19.11
N ASN A 290 11.28 -20.45 -19.61
CA ASN A 290 11.11 -21.85 -19.26
C ASN A 290 11.59 -22.14 -17.82
N LYS A 291 11.14 -23.27 -17.23
CA LYS A 291 11.44 -23.62 -15.83
C LYS A 291 12.96 -23.75 -15.53
N LYS A 292 13.81 -24.01 -16.53
CA LYS A 292 15.26 -24.06 -16.33
C LYS A 292 15.88 -22.67 -16.23
N GLN A 293 15.26 -21.68 -16.87
CA GLN A 293 15.73 -20.30 -16.85
C GLN A 293 15.36 -19.57 -15.55
N VAL A 294 14.23 -19.92 -14.91
CA VAL A 294 13.73 -19.25 -13.69
C VAL A 294 14.01 -20.01 -12.39
N LYS A 295 14.74 -21.15 -12.46
CA LYS A 295 15.32 -21.86 -11.32
C LYS A 295 16.71 -21.38 -11.00
#